data_82f3c3d2ab076a5413b736f6ca1b6859
#
_entry.id   82f3c3d2ab076a5413b736f6ca1b6859
#
_cell.length_a   1.000
_cell.length_b   1.000
_cell.length_c   1.000
_cell.angle_alpha   90.00
_cell.angle_beta   90.00
_cell.angle_gamma   90.00
#
_symmetry.space_group_name_H-M   'P 1'
#
loop_
_entity.id
_entity.type
_entity.pdbx_description
1 polymer ?
#
loop_
_entity_poly.entity_id
_entity_poly.type
_entity_poly.pdbx_seq_one_letter_code
_entity_poly.pdbx_strand_id
1 'polypeptide(L)'
;MKYKLLVLDVDGTLLNDAKEISKRTLAALLKVQQMGVRIVLASGRPTYGLMPLAKMLELGNYGGFILSYNGCQIINAQNGEILFERRINPEMLPYLEKKARKNGFALFTYHDDTIITDSPENLSLIHI
;
A
#
# COMPACT_ATOMS: atom_id res chain seq x y z
N MET A 1 27.33 -3.85 3.90
CA MET A 1 26.31 -4.78 3.42
C MET A 1 26.13 -4.65 1.91
N LYS A 2 25.89 -5.73 1.15
CA LYS A 2 25.72 -5.70 -0.31
C LYS A 2 24.40 -5.03 -0.73
N TYR A 3 23.33 -5.33 -0.02
CA TYR A 3 22.00 -4.81 -0.30
C TYR A 3 21.71 -3.58 0.55
N LYS A 4 21.10 -2.55 -0.04
CA LYS A 4 20.76 -1.26 0.58
C LYS A 4 19.26 -1.06 0.74
N LEU A 5 18.48 -1.81 0.00
CA LEU A 5 17.04 -1.70 -0.07
C LEU A 5 16.41 -3.11 -0.01
N LEU A 6 15.35 -3.25 0.77
CA LEU A 6 14.51 -4.43 0.84
C LEU A 6 13.07 -4.01 0.53
N VAL A 7 12.54 -4.49 -0.59
CA VAL A 7 11.16 -4.24 -0.99
C VAL A 7 10.31 -5.44 -0.59
N LEU A 8 9.23 -5.20 0.13
CA LEU A 8 8.35 -6.23 0.67
C LEU A 8 6.93 -6.01 0.16
N ASP A 9 6.39 -7.03 -0.48
CA ASP A 9 4.95 -7.17 -0.66
C ASP A 9 4.29 -7.45 0.69
N VAL A 10 3.04 -7.06 0.84
CA VAL A 10 2.34 -7.07 2.12
C VAL A 10 1.47 -8.31 2.28
N ASP A 11 0.46 -8.46 1.42
CA ASP A 11 -0.54 -9.50 1.59
C ASP A 11 -0.03 -10.85 1.09
N GLY A 12 0.00 -11.86 1.98
CA GLY A 12 0.55 -13.17 1.64
C GLY A 12 2.09 -13.24 1.62
N THR A 13 2.80 -12.15 1.92
CA THR A 13 4.27 -12.10 1.99
C THR A 13 4.75 -11.62 3.37
N LEU A 14 4.52 -10.35 3.71
CA LEU A 14 4.87 -9.78 5.01
C LEU A 14 3.88 -10.22 6.10
N LEU A 15 2.59 -10.24 5.76
CA LEU A 15 1.51 -10.64 6.65
C LEU A 15 1.22 -12.14 6.51
N ASN A 16 1.00 -12.79 7.66
CA ASN A 16 0.51 -14.17 7.74
C ASN A 16 -1.01 -14.24 7.46
N ASP A 17 -1.60 -15.43 7.54
CA ASP A 17 -3.04 -15.67 7.32
C ASP A 17 -3.92 -14.93 8.33
N ALA A 18 -3.40 -14.63 9.54
CA ALA A 18 -4.07 -13.80 10.54
C ALA A 18 -3.93 -12.28 10.28
N LYS A 19 -3.34 -11.90 9.13
CA LYS A 19 -3.05 -10.50 8.75
C LYS A 19 -2.12 -9.78 9.72
N GLU A 20 -1.19 -10.50 10.31
CA GLU A 20 -0.22 -9.99 11.27
C GLU A 20 1.23 -10.23 10.82
N ILE A 21 2.12 -9.32 11.18
CA ILE A 21 3.58 -9.55 11.08
C ILE A 21 3.99 -10.43 12.27
N SER A 22 4.58 -11.59 12.02
CA SER A 22 5.04 -12.45 13.10
C SER A 22 6.13 -11.74 13.93
N LYS A 23 6.20 -12.02 15.23
CA LYS A 23 7.22 -11.44 16.13
C LYS A 23 8.63 -11.69 15.61
N ARG A 24 8.89 -12.87 15.03
CA ARG A 24 10.19 -13.23 14.46
C ARG A 24 10.52 -12.38 13.24
N THR A 25 9.56 -12.22 12.33
CA THR A 25 9.70 -11.38 11.12
C THR A 25 9.93 -9.92 11.49
N LEU A 26 9.13 -9.38 12.41
CA LEU A 26 9.27 -8.01 12.89
C LEU A 26 10.68 -7.76 13.47
N ALA A 27 11.14 -8.62 14.38
CA ALA A 27 12.46 -8.49 14.98
C ALA A 27 13.58 -8.56 13.94
N ALA A 28 13.48 -9.43 12.93
CA ALA A 28 14.45 -9.53 11.86
C ALA A 28 14.48 -8.26 10.99
N LEU A 29 13.33 -7.70 10.65
CA LEU A 29 13.22 -6.49 9.83
C LEU A 29 13.74 -5.24 10.56
N LEU A 30 13.44 -5.09 11.85
CA LEU A 30 14.02 -4.01 12.66
C LEU A 30 15.55 -4.13 12.72
N LYS A 31 16.07 -5.34 12.92
CA LYS A 31 17.52 -5.57 12.92
C LYS A 31 18.18 -5.26 11.58
N VAL A 32 17.55 -5.61 10.47
CA VAL A 32 18.05 -5.31 9.11
C VAL A 32 18.12 -3.80 8.88
N GLN A 33 17.14 -3.04 9.36
CA GLN A 33 17.14 -1.58 9.29
C GLN A 33 18.28 -0.96 10.12
N GLN A 34 18.52 -1.45 11.34
CA GLN A 34 19.66 -1.05 12.17
C GLN A 34 21.01 -1.29 11.48
N MET A 35 21.06 -2.26 10.57
CA MET A 35 22.26 -2.52 9.74
C MET A 35 22.35 -1.62 8.50
N GLY A 36 21.46 -0.63 8.35
CA GLY A 36 21.48 0.36 7.28
C GLY A 36 20.74 -0.05 6.00
N VAL A 37 19.91 -1.09 6.05
CA VAL A 37 19.02 -1.44 4.92
C VAL A 37 17.71 -0.72 5.08
N ARG A 38 17.26 0.01 4.07
CA ARG A 38 15.96 0.65 4.03
C ARG A 38 14.88 -0.33 3.59
N ILE A 39 13.73 -0.27 4.21
CA ILE A 39 12.58 -1.09 3.84
C ILE A 39 11.59 -0.27 3.01
N VAL A 40 11.02 -0.90 2.01
CA VAL A 40 9.90 -0.39 1.20
C VAL A 40 8.74 -1.36 1.34
N LEU A 41 7.60 -0.87 1.80
CA LEU A 41 6.34 -1.60 1.68
C LEU A 41 5.76 -1.34 0.29
N ALA A 42 5.49 -2.40 -0.47
CA ALA A 42 4.92 -2.31 -1.80
C ALA A 42 3.61 -3.10 -1.84
N SER A 43 2.48 -2.42 -2.10
CA SER A 43 1.15 -3.05 -2.04
C SER A 43 0.15 -2.36 -2.97
N GLY A 44 -0.91 -3.11 -3.32
CA GLY A 44 -2.11 -2.54 -3.93
C GLY A 44 -2.97 -1.73 -2.97
N ARG A 45 -2.73 -1.86 -1.67
CA ARG A 45 -3.47 -1.12 -0.64
C ARG A 45 -3.31 0.40 -0.81
N PRO A 46 -4.33 1.17 -0.38
CA PRO A 46 -4.20 2.61 -0.23
C PRO A 46 -3.17 2.94 0.86
N THR A 47 -2.61 4.15 0.81
CA THR A 47 -1.58 4.59 1.74
C THR A 47 -2.00 4.47 3.20
N TYR A 48 -3.22 4.90 3.53
CA TYR A 48 -3.73 4.82 4.91
C TYR A 48 -3.77 3.37 5.44
N GLY A 49 -4.02 2.38 4.57
CA GLY A 49 -4.01 0.96 4.93
C GLY A 49 -2.61 0.39 5.20
N LEU A 50 -1.55 1.10 4.80
CA LEU A 50 -0.15 0.71 5.02
C LEU A 50 0.49 1.45 6.21
N MET A 51 -0.08 2.57 6.64
CA MET A 51 0.48 3.39 7.73
C MET A 51 0.66 2.63 9.05
N PRO A 52 -0.28 1.76 9.51
CA PRO A 52 -0.08 0.97 10.73
C PRO A 52 1.13 0.05 10.64
N LEU A 53 1.34 -0.59 9.48
CA LEU A 53 2.49 -1.47 9.23
C LEU A 53 3.80 -0.67 9.16
N ALA A 54 3.79 0.47 8.48
CA ALA A 54 4.94 1.38 8.42
C ALA A 54 5.36 1.86 9.81
N LYS A 55 4.40 2.16 10.67
CA LYS A 55 4.63 2.53 12.07
C LYS A 55 5.20 1.36 12.88
N MET A 56 4.63 0.16 12.73
CA MET A 56 5.12 -1.05 13.42
C MET A 56 6.55 -1.40 13.02
N LEU A 57 6.92 -1.20 11.76
CA LEU A 57 8.27 -1.41 11.24
C LEU A 57 9.19 -0.22 11.46
N GLU A 58 8.72 0.86 12.09
CA GLU A 58 9.49 2.07 12.36
C GLU A 58 10.14 2.68 11.09
N LEU A 59 9.47 2.58 9.93
CA LEU A 59 10.04 3.01 8.64
C LEU A 59 10.49 4.47 8.66
N GLY A 60 9.78 5.34 9.38
CA GLY A 60 10.14 6.74 9.52
C GLY A 60 11.50 6.96 10.20
N ASN A 61 11.86 6.10 11.15
CA ASN A 61 13.13 6.20 11.87
C ASN A 61 14.33 5.78 11.03
N TYR A 62 14.10 4.90 10.04
CA TYR A 62 15.16 4.32 9.21
C TYR A 62 15.15 4.78 7.76
N GLY A 63 14.32 5.79 7.41
CA GLY A 63 14.25 6.35 6.07
C GLY A 63 13.67 5.38 5.04
N GLY A 64 12.67 4.60 5.45
CA GLY A 64 11.93 3.69 4.58
C GLY A 64 10.90 4.41 3.69
N PHE A 65 10.25 3.66 2.81
CA PHE A 65 9.28 4.19 1.86
C PHE A 65 8.02 3.33 1.82
N ILE A 66 6.93 3.92 1.34
CA ILE A 66 5.65 3.27 1.11
C ILE A 66 5.32 3.42 -0.38
N LEU A 67 5.16 2.30 -1.06
CA LEU A 67 4.62 2.18 -2.41
C LEU A 67 3.18 1.70 -2.30
N SER A 68 2.23 2.58 -2.50
CA SER A 68 0.79 2.29 -2.41
C SER A 68 0.10 2.33 -3.77
N TYR A 69 -1.16 1.88 -3.82
CA TYR A 69 -1.98 1.87 -5.03
C TYR A 69 -1.28 1.21 -6.23
N ASN A 70 -0.67 0.03 -6.02
CA ASN A 70 0.13 -0.68 -7.05
C ASN A 70 1.28 0.16 -7.64
N GLY A 71 1.90 1.03 -6.84
CA GLY A 71 3.00 1.89 -7.27
C GLY A 71 2.56 3.24 -7.85
N CYS A 72 1.27 3.57 -7.82
CA CYS A 72 0.79 4.87 -8.26
C CYS A 72 1.15 6.02 -7.30
N GLN A 73 1.55 5.69 -6.06
CA GLN A 73 2.06 6.68 -5.10
C GLN A 73 3.27 6.14 -4.35
N ILE A 74 4.30 6.98 -4.20
CA ILE A 74 5.50 6.69 -3.40
C ILE A 74 5.64 7.79 -2.36
N ILE A 75 5.73 7.37 -1.09
CA ILE A 75 5.85 8.28 0.05
C ILE A 75 7.12 7.97 0.83
N ASN A 76 7.83 9.03 1.21
CA ASN A 76 8.88 8.96 2.20
C ASN A 76 8.24 8.79 3.59
N ALA A 77 8.48 7.65 4.25
CA ALA A 77 7.87 7.37 5.54
C ALA A 77 8.39 8.26 6.69
N GLN A 78 9.50 8.96 6.49
CA GLN A 78 10.11 9.81 7.51
C GLN A 78 9.38 11.15 7.68
N ASN A 79 8.96 11.76 6.58
CA ASN A 79 8.39 13.10 6.57
C ASN A 79 7.01 13.20 5.90
N GLY A 80 6.50 12.10 5.34
CA GLY A 80 5.22 12.07 4.63
C GLY A 80 5.25 12.69 3.23
N GLU A 81 6.43 13.06 2.73
CA GLU A 81 6.59 13.66 1.41
C GLU A 81 6.20 12.67 0.31
N ILE A 82 5.34 13.14 -0.60
CA ILE A 82 4.97 12.37 -1.80
C ILE A 82 6.10 12.58 -2.84
N LEU A 83 6.88 11.53 -3.06
CA LEU A 83 7.99 11.53 -4.02
C LEU A 83 7.53 11.28 -5.44
N PHE A 84 6.44 10.55 -5.59
CA PHE A 84 5.84 10.22 -6.87
C PHE A 84 4.34 10.01 -6.70
N GLU A 85 3.55 10.54 -7.65
CA GLU A 85 2.13 10.27 -7.72
C GLU A 85 1.66 10.23 -9.17
N ARG A 86 0.80 9.27 -9.50
CA ARG A 86 0.14 9.18 -10.79
C ARG A 86 -1.34 8.86 -10.61
N ARG A 87 -2.19 9.77 -11.04
CA ARG A 87 -3.65 9.63 -10.98
C ARG A 87 -4.22 9.46 -12.39
N ILE A 88 -5.36 8.79 -12.47
CA ILE A 88 -6.16 8.77 -13.69
C ILE A 88 -6.76 10.17 -13.88
N ASN A 89 -6.78 10.66 -15.14
CA ASN A 89 -7.47 11.91 -15.44
C ASN A 89 -8.96 11.77 -15.07
N PRO A 90 -9.51 12.64 -14.20
CA PRO A 90 -10.92 12.58 -13.78
C PRO A 90 -11.92 12.60 -14.95
N GLU A 91 -11.59 13.22 -16.07
CA GLU A 91 -12.42 13.22 -17.28
C GLU A 91 -12.66 11.82 -17.87
N MET A 92 -11.80 10.86 -17.52
CA MET A 92 -12.00 9.46 -17.94
C MET A 92 -13.01 8.70 -17.09
N LEU A 93 -13.37 9.19 -15.91
CA LEU A 93 -14.25 8.47 -14.98
C LEU A 93 -15.60 8.10 -15.60
N PRO A 94 -16.32 8.98 -16.31
CA PRO A 94 -17.61 8.62 -16.95
C PRO A 94 -17.45 7.51 -18.00
N TYR A 95 -16.34 7.53 -18.74
CA TYR A 95 -16.04 6.47 -19.71
C TYR A 95 -15.79 5.13 -19.03
N LEU A 96 -14.98 5.13 -17.95
CA LEU A 96 -14.64 3.93 -17.19
C LEU A 96 -15.89 3.34 -16.53
N GLU A 97 -16.74 4.17 -15.93
CA GLU A 97 -18.02 3.76 -15.34
C GLU A 97 -18.93 3.09 -16.37
N LYS A 98 -19.11 3.73 -17.51
CA LYS A 98 -19.92 3.16 -18.62
C LYS A 98 -19.37 1.81 -19.08
N LYS A 99 -18.04 1.67 -19.17
CA LYS A 99 -17.40 0.41 -19.56
C LYS A 99 -17.55 -0.66 -18.49
N ALA A 100 -17.38 -0.32 -17.23
CA ALA A 100 -17.54 -1.24 -16.10
C ALA A 100 -18.96 -1.79 -16.07
N ARG A 101 -19.97 -0.92 -16.08
CA ARG A 101 -21.39 -1.30 -16.10
C ARG A 101 -21.75 -2.19 -17.31
N LYS A 102 -21.25 -1.85 -18.51
CA LYS A 102 -21.51 -2.64 -19.72
C LYS A 102 -20.99 -4.07 -19.61
N ASN A 103 -19.91 -4.28 -18.87
CA ASN A 103 -19.26 -5.60 -18.75
C ASN A 103 -19.54 -6.28 -17.41
N GLY A 104 -20.44 -5.74 -16.58
CA GLY A 104 -20.79 -6.33 -15.28
C GLY A 104 -19.66 -6.26 -14.25
N PHE A 105 -18.74 -5.29 -14.35
CA PHE A 105 -17.68 -5.07 -13.38
C PHE A 105 -18.06 -3.98 -12.38
N ALA A 106 -17.75 -4.22 -11.11
CA ALA A 106 -17.79 -3.17 -10.10
C ALA A 106 -16.63 -2.20 -10.31
N LEU A 107 -16.90 -0.91 -10.17
CA LEU A 107 -15.90 0.14 -10.16
C LEU A 107 -15.80 0.69 -8.74
N PHE A 108 -14.57 0.87 -8.25
CA PHE A 108 -14.34 1.58 -7.01
C PHE A 108 -13.15 2.53 -7.14
N THR A 109 -13.17 3.58 -6.36
CA THR A 109 -12.08 4.55 -6.23
C THR A 109 -11.91 4.95 -4.78
N TYR A 110 -10.87 5.69 -4.49
CA TYR A 110 -10.57 6.20 -3.16
C TYR A 110 -10.72 7.72 -3.14
N HIS A 111 -11.31 8.22 -2.06
CA HIS A 111 -11.29 9.63 -1.70
C HIS A 111 -10.86 9.71 -0.25
N ASP A 112 -9.68 10.22 -0.01
CA ASP A 112 -8.98 10.16 1.29
C ASP A 112 -8.88 8.71 1.80
N ASP A 113 -9.46 8.41 2.95
CA ASP A 113 -9.51 7.08 3.57
C ASP A 113 -10.83 6.32 3.30
N THR A 114 -11.64 6.83 2.37
CA THR A 114 -12.96 6.28 2.04
C THR A 114 -12.94 5.62 0.66
N ILE A 115 -13.58 4.45 0.56
CA ILE A 115 -13.83 3.78 -0.71
C ILE A 115 -15.16 4.27 -1.27
N ILE A 116 -15.15 4.74 -2.51
CA ILE A 116 -16.36 5.12 -3.26
C ILE A 116 -16.60 4.06 -4.32
N THR A 117 -17.81 3.51 -4.36
CA THR A 117 -18.20 2.48 -5.33
C THR A 117 -19.67 2.64 -5.73
N ASP A 118 -20.00 2.16 -6.91
CA ASP A 118 -21.38 2.02 -7.40
C ASP A 118 -22.02 0.67 -7.04
N SER A 119 -21.25 -0.24 -6.43
CA SER A 119 -21.66 -1.61 -6.11
C SER A 119 -21.19 -2.02 -4.71
N PRO A 120 -21.78 -1.46 -3.64
CA PRO A 120 -21.34 -1.69 -2.26
C PRO A 120 -21.42 -3.15 -1.83
N GLU A 121 -22.28 -3.95 -2.44
CA GLU A 121 -22.42 -5.40 -2.20
C GLU A 121 -21.16 -6.19 -2.60
N ASN A 122 -20.34 -5.65 -3.47
CA ASN A 122 -19.09 -6.26 -3.92
C ASN A 122 -17.87 -5.88 -3.09
N LEU A 123 -18.01 -5.00 -2.11
CA LEU A 123 -16.90 -4.59 -1.22
C LEU A 123 -16.34 -5.74 -0.38
N SER A 124 -17.11 -6.79 -0.14
CA SER A 124 -16.64 -7.99 0.58
C SER A 124 -15.50 -8.73 -0.13
N LEU A 125 -15.30 -8.46 -1.42
CA LEU A 125 -14.20 -9.02 -2.21
C LEU A 125 -12.91 -8.18 -2.10
N ILE A 126 -13.00 -7.00 -1.52
CA ILE A 126 -11.86 -6.11 -1.30
C ILE A 126 -11.30 -6.39 0.09
N HIS A 127 -10.45 -7.40 0.19
CA HIS A 127 -9.69 -7.68 1.41
C HIS A 127 -8.55 -6.65 1.55
N ILE A 128 -8.91 -5.46 1.98
CA ILE A 128 -7.95 -4.40 2.29
C ILE A 128 -7.74 -4.33 3.79
#